data_5abe3208e5ece357632533e37897e7aa
#
_entry.id   5abe3208e5ece357632533e37897e7aa
#
_cell.length_a   1.000
_cell.length_b   1.000
_cell.length_c   1.000
_cell.angle_alpha   90.00
_cell.angle_beta   90.00
_cell.angle_gamma   90.00
#
_symmetry.space_group_name_H-M   'P 1'
#
loop_
_entity.id
_entity.type
_entity.pdbx_description
1 polymer ?
#
loop_
_entity_poly.entity_id
_entity_poly.type
_entity_poly.pdbx_seq_one_letter_code
_entity_poly.pdbx_strand_id
1 'polypeptide(L)'
;NTLGPLAVDSNKCLYAVDTLPAERQENDIENRLLLNYIVLRFNSDGTFIDYLGQQGPGGTPFPFIKNIYATKNNELVVVCESNEGPLVYWFNSSGFLLYSVPFNEKLVPKLKDLNDSDNLNFISIENVIPDSVSRKLYVQVNYFQNYLDPATKVQSGVDFEKTMLYPLNVETGLYEEGLDIPPHEESVSENLSKEVFSIPFDFLGVTDGGWFFFSVPTEKGYLIQMVQPSGQKILKRSLPVEHGEILYYSLGLSGNGIISALYIKKEKAEIVWWRTDSLVSSFMN
;
A
#
# COMPACT_ATOMS: atom_id res chain seq x y z
N ASN A 1 15.68 13.04 -13.96
CA ASN A 1 15.14 11.78 -13.50
C ASN A 1 14.66 11.97 -12.07
N THR A 2 13.44 11.61 -11.77
CA THR A 2 12.93 11.55 -10.40
C THR A 2 13.27 10.18 -9.85
N LEU A 3 13.99 10.12 -8.73
CA LEU A 3 14.25 8.87 -8.03
C LEU A 3 12.92 8.30 -7.55
N GLY A 4 12.68 7.04 -7.83
CA GLY A 4 11.49 6.31 -7.38
C GLY A 4 11.63 5.75 -5.96
N PRO A 5 10.76 4.80 -5.55
CA PRO A 5 10.84 4.13 -4.27
C PRO A 5 12.20 3.48 -4.01
N LEU A 6 12.57 3.41 -2.72
CA LEU A 6 13.81 2.79 -2.25
C LEU A 6 13.50 1.70 -1.23
N ALA A 7 14.31 0.64 -1.21
CA ALA A 7 14.30 -0.36 -0.15
C ALA A 7 15.72 -0.77 0.24
N VAL A 8 15.90 -1.19 1.48
CA VAL A 8 17.19 -1.68 2.00
C VAL A 8 16.92 -2.99 2.72
N ASP A 9 17.68 -4.03 2.39
CA ASP A 9 17.57 -5.33 3.04
C ASP A 9 18.42 -5.43 4.33
N SER A 10 18.37 -6.56 5.02
CA SER A 10 19.15 -6.79 6.25
C SER A 10 20.66 -6.85 6.02
N ASN A 11 21.11 -7.14 4.80
CA ASN A 11 22.50 -7.10 4.39
C ASN A 11 22.98 -5.69 4.01
N LYS A 12 22.10 -4.70 4.12
CA LYS A 12 22.31 -3.30 3.71
C LYS A 12 22.50 -3.13 2.19
N CYS A 13 22.03 -4.07 1.39
CA CYS A 13 21.90 -3.87 -0.05
C CYS A 13 20.80 -2.86 -0.32
N LEU A 14 21.08 -1.90 -1.18
CA LEU A 14 20.11 -0.88 -1.59
C LEU A 14 19.47 -1.28 -2.92
N TYR A 15 18.15 -1.14 -2.95
CA TYR A 15 17.32 -1.26 -4.13
C TYR A 15 16.72 0.10 -4.46
N ALA A 16 16.86 0.56 -5.70
CA ALA A 16 16.39 1.87 -6.13
C ALA A 16 15.63 1.76 -7.44
N VAL A 17 14.42 2.26 -7.47
CA VAL A 17 13.63 2.33 -8.71
C VAL A 17 14.13 3.47 -9.58
N ASP A 18 14.38 3.19 -10.85
CA ASP A 18 14.78 4.18 -11.86
C ASP A 18 13.94 4.01 -13.13
N THR A 19 13.87 5.08 -13.90
CA THR A 19 13.14 5.12 -15.18
C THR A 19 14.12 5.05 -16.34
N LEU A 20 13.86 4.13 -17.26
CA LEU A 20 14.66 3.99 -18.47
C LEU A 20 14.49 5.18 -19.43
N PRO A 21 15.56 5.60 -20.12
CA PRO A 21 15.45 6.58 -21.20
C PRO A 21 14.57 6.03 -22.34
N ALA A 22 13.96 6.93 -23.12
CA ALA A 22 12.93 6.60 -24.11
C ALA A 22 13.34 5.51 -25.12
N GLU A 23 14.61 5.49 -25.51
CA GLU A 23 15.17 4.50 -26.46
C GLU A 23 15.31 3.09 -25.90
N ARG A 24 15.16 2.91 -24.60
CA ARG A 24 15.23 1.60 -23.90
C ARG A 24 13.89 1.16 -23.31
N GLN A 25 12.85 1.97 -23.50
CA GLN A 25 11.50 1.62 -23.07
C GLN A 25 10.88 0.60 -24.01
N GLU A 26 10.06 -0.27 -23.47
CA GLU A 26 9.35 -1.30 -24.20
C GLU A 26 7.84 -1.10 -24.09
N ASN A 27 7.08 -1.58 -25.08
CA ASN A 27 5.63 -1.56 -25.05
C ASN A 27 5.12 -3.00 -24.98
N ASP A 28 4.38 -3.31 -23.95
CA ASP A 28 3.56 -4.51 -23.87
C ASP A 28 2.25 -4.24 -24.63
N ILE A 29 2.19 -4.70 -25.88
CA ILE A 29 1.04 -4.46 -26.78
C ILE A 29 -0.18 -5.22 -26.29
N GLU A 30 -0.01 -6.41 -25.73
CA GLU A 30 -1.09 -7.26 -25.25
C GLU A 30 -1.81 -6.62 -24.06
N ASN A 31 -1.07 -6.15 -23.07
CA ASN A 31 -1.60 -5.53 -21.86
C ASN A 31 -1.71 -4.00 -21.98
N ARG A 32 -1.27 -3.40 -23.10
CA ARG A 32 -1.25 -1.95 -23.36
C ARG A 32 -0.50 -1.17 -22.29
N LEU A 33 0.65 -1.69 -21.84
CA LEU A 33 1.47 -1.08 -20.80
C LEU A 33 2.78 -0.54 -21.39
N LEU A 34 3.20 0.60 -20.88
CA LEU A 34 4.56 1.09 -21.08
C LEU A 34 5.48 0.47 -20.03
N LEU A 35 6.50 -0.25 -20.48
CA LEU A 35 7.50 -0.91 -19.63
C LEU A 35 8.76 -0.04 -19.61
N ASN A 36 8.92 0.74 -18.57
CA ASN A 36 9.99 1.74 -18.50
C ASN A 36 10.66 1.87 -17.14
N TYR A 37 10.31 1.01 -16.17
CA TYR A 37 10.90 1.00 -14.85
C TYR A 37 11.82 -0.19 -14.66
N ILE A 38 12.91 0.02 -13.93
CA ILE A 38 13.84 -1.02 -13.48
C ILE A 38 14.14 -0.82 -12.00
N VAL A 39 14.65 -1.87 -11.34
CA VAL A 39 15.16 -1.77 -9.98
C VAL A 39 16.67 -1.94 -10.02
N LEU A 40 17.41 -0.88 -9.74
CA LEU A 40 18.87 -0.90 -9.58
C LEU A 40 19.23 -1.56 -8.26
N ARG A 41 20.25 -2.42 -8.26
CA ARG A 41 20.78 -3.06 -7.05
C ARG A 41 22.20 -2.57 -6.76
N PHE A 42 22.43 -2.24 -5.50
CA PHE A 42 23.74 -1.84 -4.99
C PHE A 42 24.06 -2.67 -3.76
N ASN A 43 25.31 -3.03 -3.58
CA ASN A 43 25.75 -3.67 -2.34
C ASN A 43 25.88 -2.64 -1.19
N SER A 44 26.28 -3.11 0.00
CA SER A 44 26.33 -2.29 1.21
C SER A 44 27.37 -1.17 1.17
N ASP A 45 28.34 -1.21 0.26
CA ASP A 45 29.35 -0.15 0.06
C ASP A 45 28.94 0.85 -1.05
N GLY A 46 27.76 0.64 -1.66
CA GLY A 46 27.25 1.49 -2.73
C GLY A 46 27.72 1.11 -4.13
N THR A 47 28.45 0.00 -4.28
CA THR A 47 28.85 -0.49 -5.62
C THR A 47 27.64 -1.07 -6.34
N PHE A 48 27.47 -0.64 -7.60
CA PHE A 48 26.40 -1.15 -8.46
C PHE A 48 26.63 -2.64 -8.77
N ILE A 49 25.59 -3.46 -8.60
CA ILE A 49 25.60 -4.90 -8.91
C ILE A 49 25.03 -5.11 -10.30
N ASP A 50 23.75 -4.85 -10.47
CA ASP A 50 22.97 -5.00 -11.71
C ASP A 50 21.64 -4.28 -11.60
N TYR A 51 20.75 -4.53 -12.57
CA TYR A 51 19.34 -4.12 -12.47
C TYR A 51 18.41 -5.33 -12.62
N LEU A 52 17.25 -5.26 -11.98
CA LEU A 52 16.18 -6.23 -12.14
C LEU A 52 15.11 -5.70 -13.09
N GLY A 53 14.63 -6.59 -13.94
CA GLY A 53 13.38 -6.51 -14.65
C GLY A 53 12.44 -7.64 -14.20
N GLN A 54 11.34 -7.83 -14.93
CA GLN A 54 10.25 -8.75 -14.55
C GLN A 54 10.72 -10.20 -14.32
N GLN A 55 11.70 -10.67 -15.09
CA GLN A 55 12.22 -12.05 -15.01
C GLN A 55 13.47 -12.19 -14.13
N GLY A 56 13.98 -11.08 -13.62
CA GLY A 56 15.22 -11.04 -12.82
C GLY A 56 16.29 -10.13 -13.42
N PRO A 57 17.58 -10.41 -13.16
CA PRO A 57 18.70 -9.59 -13.64
C PRO A 57 18.70 -9.43 -15.16
N GLY A 58 18.71 -8.16 -15.62
CA GLY A 58 18.69 -7.84 -17.05
C GLY A 58 17.40 -8.15 -17.79
N GLY A 59 16.31 -8.48 -17.07
CA GLY A 59 15.02 -8.82 -17.66
C GLY A 59 14.27 -7.62 -18.24
N THR A 60 13.12 -7.89 -18.87
CA THR A 60 12.18 -6.90 -19.40
C THR A 60 11.82 -5.87 -18.33
N PRO A 61 11.80 -4.57 -18.65
CA PRO A 61 11.43 -3.54 -17.69
C PRO A 61 10.04 -3.78 -17.09
N PHE A 62 9.81 -3.22 -15.90
CA PHE A 62 8.49 -3.23 -15.26
C PHE A 62 7.59 -2.14 -15.84
N PRO A 63 6.25 -2.30 -15.72
CA PRO A 63 5.32 -1.18 -15.81
C PRO A 63 5.55 -0.22 -14.63
N PHE A 64 4.64 0.75 -14.41
CA PHE A 64 4.78 1.69 -13.30
C PHE A 64 4.97 0.98 -11.97
N ILE A 65 6.14 1.18 -11.33
CA ILE A 65 6.43 0.65 -10.00
C ILE A 65 5.87 1.63 -8.96
N LYS A 66 4.84 1.18 -8.23
CA LYS A 66 4.24 1.94 -7.12
C LYS A 66 5.12 1.91 -5.87
N ASN A 67 5.64 0.72 -5.52
CA ASN A 67 6.50 0.56 -4.35
C ASN A 67 7.39 -0.68 -4.45
N ILE A 68 8.45 -0.73 -3.63
CA ILE A 68 9.32 -1.87 -3.45
C ILE A 68 9.55 -2.13 -1.97
N TYR A 69 9.69 -3.40 -1.58
CA TYR A 69 9.89 -3.82 -0.21
C TYR A 69 10.99 -4.87 -0.12
N ALA A 70 11.86 -4.75 0.87
CA ALA A 70 12.82 -5.79 1.24
C ALA A 70 12.29 -6.54 2.46
N THR A 71 12.23 -7.87 2.38
CA THR A 71 11.83 -8.73 3.49
C THR A 71 13.01 -9.07 4.40
N LYS A 72 12.73 -9.60 5.58
CA LYS A 72 13.78 -10.08 6.52
C LYS A 72 14.61 -11.25 5.96
N ASN A 73 14.07 -11.96 4.98
CA ASN A 73 14.78 -13.03 4.26
C ASN A 73 15.64 -12.50 3.11
N ASN A 74 15.82 -11.17 3.01
CA ASN A 74 16.50 -10.49 1.90
C ASN A 74 15.86 -10.78 0.53
N GLU A 75 14.56 -11.07 0.52
CA GLU A 75 13.79 -11.16 -0.71
C GLU A 75 13.26 -9.78 -1.07
N LEU A 76 13.16 -9.49 -2.35
CA LEU A 76 12.61 -8.22 -2.86
C LEU A 76 11.20 -8.43 -3.40
N VAL A 77 10.30 -7.54 -3.01
CA VAL A 77 8.93 -7.49 -3.54
C VAL A 77 8.74 -6.18 -4.29
N VAL A 78 8.35 -6.27 -5.55
CA VAL A 78 8.08 -5.13 -6.43
C VAL A 78 6.58 -5.08 -6.70
N VAL A 79 5.95 -3.98 -6.32
CA VAL A 79 4.51 -3.74 -6.55
C VAL A 79 4.36 -2.75 -7.68
N CYS A 80 3.75 -3.21 -8.76
CA CYS A 80 3.48 -2.44 -9.97
C CYS A 80 1.98 -2.16 -10.09
N GLU A 81 1.64 -1.15 -10.87
CA GLU A 81 0.27 -0.89 -11.34
C GLU A 81 0.12 -1.36 -12.79
N SER A 82 -1.01 -1.99 -13.07
CA SER A 82 -1.42 -2.34 -14.42
C SER A 82 -2.84 -1.81 -14.70
N ASN A 83 -3.31 -1.97 -15.92
CA ASN A 83 -4.67 -1.55 -16.30
C ASN A 83 -5.77 -2.39 -15.63
N GLU A 84 -5.43 -3.58 -15.14
CA GLU A 84 -6.38 -4.50 -14.49
C GLU A 84 -6.29 -4.46 -12.95
N GLY A 85 -5.29 -3.77 -12.42
CA GLY A 85 -5.00 -3.68 -10.98
C GLY A 85 -3.52 -3.89 -10.66
N PRO A 86 -3.17 -4.02 -9.38
CA PRO A 86 -1.80 -4.24 -8.96
C PRO A 86 -1.21 -5.54 -9.52
N LEU A 87 0.10 -5.53 -9.77
CA LEU A 87 0.88 -6.68 -10.20
C LEU A 87 2.13 -6.79 -9.32
N VAL A 88 2.29 -7.89 -8.61
CA VAL A 88 3.37 -8.09 -7.64
C VAL A 88 4.36 -9.10 -8.17
N TYR A 89 5.65 -8.73 -8.15
CA TYR A 89 6.78 -9.61 -8.45
C TYR A 89 7.56 -9.87 -7.17
N TRP A 90 7.82 -11.13 -6.86
CA TRP A 90 8.56 -11.57 -5.70
C TRP A 90 9.86 -12.24 -6.10
N PHE A 91 10.99 -11.68 -5.71
CA PHE A 91 12.33 -12.14 -6.05
C PHE A 91 13.05 -12.70 -4.83
N ASN A 92 13.89 -13.73 -5.04
CA ASN A 92 14.79 -14.20 -4.00
C ASN A 92 15.96 -13.20 -3.79
N SER A 93 16.81 -13.48 -2.79
CA SER A 93 17.98 -12.64 -2.46
C SER A 93 19.02 -12.52 -3.59
N SER A 94 19.03 -13.47 -4.54
CA SER A 94 19.89 -13.39 -5.73
C SER A 94 19.26 -12.63 -6.89
N GLY A 95 17.99 -12.21 -6.76
CA GLY A 95 17.24 -11.46 -7.78
C GLY A 95 16.50 -12.34 -8.79
N PHE A 96 16.39 -13.66 -8.58
CA PHE A 96 15.59 -14.51 -9.45
C PHE A 96 14.12 -14.44 -9.05
N LEU A 97 13.25 -14.31 -10.05
CA LEU A 97 11.79 -14.29 -9.85
C LEU A 97 11.33 -15.61 -9.23
N LEU A 98 10.58 -15.52 -8.14
CA LEU A 98 9.91 -16.64 -7.48
C LEU A 98 8.44 -16.71 -7.84
N TYR A 99 7.74 -15.56 -7.76
CA TYR A 99 6.30 -15.47 -7.98
C TYR A 99 5.96 -14.19 -8.73
N SER A 100 4.91 -14.28 -9.56
CA SER A 100 4.21 -13.14 -10.17
C SER A 100 2.73 -13.27 -9.82
N VAL A 101 2.18 -12.29 -9.13
CA VAL A 101 0.80 -12.32 -8.61
C VAL A 101 0.04 -11.14 -9.18
N PRO A 102 -0.83 -11.36 -10.18
CA PRO A 102 -1.74 -10.34 -10.67
C PRO A 102 -2.94 -10.21 -9.75
N PHE A 103 -3.39 -8.97 -9.54
CA PHE A 103 -4.60 -8.65 -8.82
C PHE A 103 -5.63 -8.04 -9.76
N ASN A 104 -6.87 -8.44 -9.62
CA ASN A 104 -8.00 -7.75 -10.22
C ASN A 104 -9.25 -7.89 -9.32
N GLU A 105 -10.22 -7.03 -9.52
CA GLU A 105 -11.44 -6.96 -8.71
C GLU A 105 -12.25 -8.26 -8.72
N LYS A 106 -12.15 -9.08 -9.77
CA LYS A 106 -12.91 -10.33 -9.92
C LYS A 106 -12.39 -11.45 -9.03
N LEU A 107 -11.09 -11.37 -8.64
CA LEU A 107 -10.42 -12.39 -7.83
C LEU A 107 -10.47 -12.07 -6.33
N VAL A 108 -10.89 -10.86 -5.97
CA VAL A 108 -11.01 -10.43 -4.57
C VAL A 108 -12.25 -11.08 -3.93
N PRO A 109 -12.17 -11.47 -2.63
CA PRO A 109 -13.32 -12.01 -1.93
C PRO A 109 -14.51 -11.06 -1.93
N LYS A 110 -15.70 -11.55 -2.25
CA LYS A 110 -16.94 -10.78 -2.20
C LYS A 110 -17.48 -10.74 -0.78
N LEU A 111 -18.05 -9.61 -0.38
CA LEU A 111 -18.76 -9.51 0.90
C LEU A 111 -20.05 -10.32 0.85
N LYS A 112 -20.27 -11.19 1.84
CA LYS A 112 -21.45 -12.10 1.88
C LYS A 112 -22.76 -11.37 2.10
N ASP A 113 -22.72 -10.17 2.69
CA ASP A 113 -23.90 -9.41 3.10
C ASP A 113 -24.40 -8.42 2.05
N LEU A 114 -23.65 -8.22 0.97
CA LEU A 114 -24.11 -7.40 -0.16
C LEU A 114 -25.08 -8.23 -0.97
N ASN A 115 -26.38 -8.03 -0.72
CA ASN A 115 -27.46 -8.67 -1.46
C ASN A 115 -27.23 -8.55 -2.97
N ASP A 116 -27.48 -9.65 -3.69
CA ASP A 116 -27.48 -9.79 -5.16
C ASP A 116 -28.48 -8.86 -5.90
N SER A 117 -29.05 -7.87 -5.23
CA SER A 117 -29.99 -6.93 -5.80
C SER A 117 -29.24 -5.83 -6.56
N ASP A 118 -29.23 -5.93 -7.87
CA ASP A 118 -29.09 -4.87 -8.93
C ASP A 118 -28.17 -3.63 -8.67
N ASN A 119 -27.57 -3.49 -7.51
CA ASN A 119 -26.61 -2.43 -7.21
C ASN A 119 -25.21 -2.93 -7.58
N LEU A 120 -24.71 -2.45 -8.69
CA LEU A 120 -23.33 -2.65 -9.13
C LEU A 120 -22.38 -2.18 -8.03
N ASN A 121 -21.86 -3.11 -7.23
CA ASN A 121 -20.86 -2.80 -6.23
C ASN A 121 -19.53 -2.52 -6.93
N PHE A 122 -18.89 -1.44 -6.56
CA PHE A 122 -17.55 -1.10 -6.99
C PHE A 122 -16.54 -1.58 -5.93
N ILE A 123 -15.47 -2.21 -6.39
CA ILE A 123 -14.37 -2.70 -5.54
C ILE A 123 -13.10 -1.97 -5.97
N SER A 124 -12.34 -1.46 -5.01
CA SER A 124 -11.03 -0.87 -5.26
C SER A 124 -9.95 -1.57 -4.45
N ILE A 125 -8.88 -2.01 -5.12
CA ILE A 125 -7.68 -2.56 -4.47
C ILE A 125 -6.72 -1.40 -4.26
N GLU A 126 -6.59 -0.95 -3.01
CA GLU A 126 -5.84 0.28 -2.70
C GLU A 126 -4.35 0.03 -2.51
N ASN A 127 -4.01 -0.88 -1.60
CA ASN A 127 -2.64 -1.17 -1.25
C ASN A 127 -2.39 -2.68 -1.17
N VAL A 128 -1.22 -3.07 -1.64
CA VAL A 128 -0.68 -4.43 -1.51
C VAL A 128 0.69 -4.33 -0.86
N ILE A 129 0.83 -4.83 0.37
CA ILE A 129 2.05 -4.74 1.15
C ILE A 129 2.46 -6.14 1.62
N PRO A 130 3.73 -6.56 1.41
CA PRO A 130 4.19 -7.86 1.85
C PRO A 130 4.37 -7.93 3.37
N ASP A 131 4.18 -9.12 3.92
CA ASP A 131 4.67 -9.47 5.24
C ASP A 131 6.22 -9.49 5.22
N SER A 132 6.85 -8.97 6.29
CA SER A 132 8.30 -8.90 6.37
C SER A 132 8.98 -10.25 6.59
N VAL A 133 8.27 -11.28 7.05
CA VAL A 133 8.82 -12.58 7.48
C VAL A 133 8.33 -13.72 6.61
N SER A 134 7.04 -13.74 6.30
CA SER A 134 6.40 -14.81 5.53
C SER A 134 6.10 -14.37 4.11
N ARG A 135 5.87 -15.33 3.21
CA ARG A 135 5.45 -15.06 1.83
C ARG A 135 3.95 -14.82 1.73
N LYS A 136 3.51 -13.80 2.46
CA LYS A 136 2.13 -13.29 2.44
C LYS A 136 2.09 -11.87 1.91
N LEU A 137 1.01 -11.53 1.26
CA LEU A 137 0.66 -10.17 0.89
C LEU A 137 -0.58 -9.76 1.67
N TYR A 138 -0.57 -8.57 2.23
CA TYR A 138 -1.76 -7.96 2.80
C TYR A 138 -2.38 -7.04 1.76
N VAL A 139 -3.62 -7.33 1.39
CA VAL A 139 -4.35 -6.65 0.32
C VAL A 139 -5.46 -5.83 0.94
N GLN A 140 -5.33 -4.51 0.87
CA GLN A 140 -6.38 -3.60 1.29
C GLN A 140 -7.40 -3.43 0.17
N VAL A 141 -8.66 -3.66 0.51
CA VAL A 141 -9.78 -3.58 -0.43
C VAL A 141 -10.86 -2.70 0.14
N ASN A 142 -11.25 -1.69 -0.62
CA ASN A 142 -12.39 -0.85 -0.32
C ASN A 142 -13.60 -1.31 -1.14
N TYR A 143 -14.72 -1.46 -0.48
CA TYR A 143 -16.01 -1.79 -1.07
C TYR A 143 -16.90 -0.57 -1.08
N PHE A 144 -17.55 -0.35 -2.20
CA PHE A 144 -18.45 0.78 -2.41
C PHE A 144 -19.78 0.30 -2.96
N GLN A 145 -20.85 0.99 -2.60
CA GLN A 145 -22.16 0.77 -3.12
C GLN A 145 -22.54 1.90 -4.08
N ASN A 146 -23.07 1.56 -5.25
CA ASN A 146 -23.59 2.56 -6.17
C ASN A 146 -24.93 3.11 -5.67
N TYR A 147 -24.98 4.41 -5.54
CA TYR A 147 -26.22 5.10 -5.23
C TYR A 147 -26.97 5.42 -6.52
N LEU A 148 -28.19 4.88 -6.62
CA LEU A 148 -29.10 5.15 -7.73
C LEU A 148 -30.13 6.18 -7.30
N ASP A 149 -30.29 7.25 -8.06
CA ASP A 149 -31.37 8.19 -7.86
C ASP A 149 -32.72 7.46 -7.91
N PRO A 150 -33.57 7.56 -6.88
CA PRO A 150 -34.80 6.77 -6.78
C PRO A 150 -35.80 7.06 -7.91
N ALA A 151 -35.79 8.28 -8.46
CA ALA A 151 -36.74 8.71 -9.49
C ALA A 151 -36.26 8.36 -10.90
N THR A 152 -34.98 8.62 -11.20
CA THR A 152 -34.43 8.46 -12.55
C THR A 152 -33.75 7.11 -12.77
N LYS A 153 -33.43 6.37 -11.69
CA LYS A 153 -32.64 5.12 -11.73
C LYS A 153 -31.25 5.31 -12.33
N VAL A 154 -30.76 6.54 -12.41
CA VAL A 154 -29.41 6.87 -12.88
C VAL A 154 -28.47 6.86 -11.68
N GLN A 155 -27.25 6.34 -11.90
CA GLN A 155 -26.20 6.39 -10.86
C GLN A 155 -25.88 7.86 -10.55
N SER A 156 -26.10 8.26 -9.30
CA SER A 156 -25.88 9.63 -8.83
C SER A 156 -24.72 9.76 -7.84
N GLY A 157 -24.15 8.64 -7.41
CA GLY A 157 -23.02 8.65 -6.50
C GLY A 157 -22.49 7.24 -6.21
N VAL A 158 -21.46 7.21 -5.36
CA VAL A 158 -20.85 6.00 -4.83
C VAL A 158 -20.65 6.20 -3.33
N ASP A 159 -21.25 5.34 -2.52
CA ASP A 159 -21.11 5.38 -1.07
C ASP A 159 -20.05 4.36 -0.62
N PHE A 160 -19.16 4.80 0.27
CA PHE A 160 -18.22 3.90 0.92
C PHE A 160 -18.97 2.97 1.87
N GLU A 161 -18.74 1.67 1.71
CA GLU A 161 -19.39 0.63 2.53
C GLU A 161 -18.42 0.11 3.60
N LYS A 162 -17.22 -0.35 3.17
CA LYS A 162 -16.33 -1.08 4.05
C LYS A 162 -14.91 -1.18 3.52
N THR A 163 -13.93 -1.19 4.42
CA THR A 163 -12.56 -1.61 4.13
C THR A 163 -12.29 -2.98 4.73
N MET A 164 -11.72 -3.87 3.93
CA MET A 164 -11.20 -5.17 4.37
C MET A 164 -9.71 -5.27 4.10
N LEU A 165 -8.98 -5.91 5.00
CA LEU A 165 -7.58 -6.29 4.81
C LEU A 165 -7.50 -7.81 4.70
N TYR A 166 -7.15 -8.32 3.52
CA TYR A 166 -7.05 -9.75 3.26
C TYR A 166 -5.58 -10.19 3.22
N PRO A 167 -5.18 -11.18 4.05
CA PRO A 167 -3.94 -11.89 3.82
C PRO A 167 -4.08 -12.79 2.57
N LEU A 168 -3.10 -12.75 1.68
CA LEU A 168 -2.97 -13.65 0.52
C LEU A 168 -1.69 -14.46 0.68
N ASN A 169 -1.79 -15.77 0.65
CA ASN A 169 -0.63 -16.64 0.57
C ASN A 169 -0.10 -16.67 -0.87
N VAL A 170 1.13 -16.21 -1.09
CA VAL A 170 1.72 -16.07 -2.43
C VAL A 170 1.99 -17.44 -3.09
N GLU A 171 2.28 -18.48 -2.30
CA GLU A 171 2.60 -19.81 -2.81
C GLU A 171 1.36 -20.56 -3.32
N THR A 172 0.22 -20.36 -2.66
CA THR A 172 -1.05 -21.02 -3.01
C THR A 172 -1.98 -20.16 -3.84
N GLY A 173 -1.78 -18.83 -3.83
CA GLY A 173 -2.67 -17.86 -4.45
C GLY A 173 -4.03 -17.72 -3.73
N LEU A 174 -4.16 -18.23 -2.49
CA LEU A 174 -5.42 -18.23 -1.76
C LEU A 174 -5.47 -17.10 -0.73
N TYR A 175 -6.62 -16.42 -0.70
CA TYR A 175 -6.94 -15.46 0.36
C TYR A 175 -7.30 -16.18 1.65
N GLU A 176 -6.80 -15.67 2.77
CA GLU A 176 -7.20 -16.06 4.12
C GLU A 176 -8.39 -15.19 4.59
N GLU A 177 -8.88 -15.43 5.80
CA GLU A 177 -9.97 -14.65 6.40
C GLU A 177 -9.59 -13.16 6.49
N GLY A 178 -10.45 -12.29 5.98
CA GLY A 178 -10.23 -10.85 5.96
C GLY A 178 -10.53 -10.19 7.29
N LEU A 179 -9.78 -9.15 7.61
CA LEU A 179 -9.96 -8.30 8.77
C LEU A 179 -10.74 -7.04 8.36
N ASP A 180 -11.81 -6.75 9.11
CA ASP A 180 -12.59 -5.52 8.98
C ASP A 180 -11.84 -4.33 9.55
N ILE A 181 -11.68 -3.27 8.78
CA ILE A 181 -10.99 -2.04 9.16
C ILE A 181 -11.99 -0.91 9.29
N PRO A 182 -12.36 -0.51 10.53
CA PRO A 182 -13.30 0.57 10.73
C PRO A 182 -12.78 1.90 10.14
N PRO A 183 -13.62 2.66 9.45
CA PRO A 183 -13.26 3.94 8.85
C PRO A 183 -12.99 5.03 9.90
N HIS A 184 -12.48 6.16 9.44
CA HIS A 184 -12.51 7.41 10.18
C HIS A 184 -13.84 8.11 9.93
N GLU A 185 -14.55 8.42 11.01
CA GLU A 185 -15.78 9.20 10.93
C GLU A 185 -15.48 10.68 11.16
N GLU A 186 -15.80 11.50 10.19
CA GLU A 186 -15.68 12.95 10.28
C GLU A 186 -17.08 13.60 10.25
N SER A 187 -17.34 14.49 11.21
CA SER A 187 -18.61 15.21 11.29
C SER A 187 -18.42 16.62 10.78
N VAL A 188 -19.12 16.95 9.71
CA VAL A 188 -19.19 18.31 9.17
C VAL A 188 -20.52 18.94 9.61
N SER A 189 -20.43 20.09 10.27
CA SER A 189 -21.61 20.86 10.71
C SER A 189 -21.79 22.05 9.78
N GLU A 190 -22.60 21.89 8.74
CA GLU A 190 -23.06 23.01 7.92
C GLU A 190 -24.54 23.27 8.23
N ASN A 191 -24.81 24.47 8.76
CA ASN A 191 -26.15 25.10 8.84
C ASN A 191 -27.35 24.14 9.11
N LEU A 192 -27.42 23.53 10.30
CA LEU A 192 -28.56 22.75 10.83
C LEU A 192 -28.58 21.24 10.47
N SER A 193 -27.80 20.73 9.57
CA SER A 193 -27.60 19.29 9.38
C SER A 193 -26.20 18.86 9.83
N LYS A 194 -26.13 17.78 10.61
CA LYS A 194 -24.89 17.15 10.98
C LYS A 194 -24.73 15.94 10.04
N GLU A 195 -23.86 16.08 9.06
CA GLU A 195 -23.52 14.98 8.18
C GLU A 195 -22.25 14.27 8.71
N VAL A 196 -22.25 12.95 8.67
CA VAL A 196 -21.11 12.11 9.07
C VAL A 196 -20.58 11.43 7.81
N PHE A 197 -19.31 11.67 7.52
CA PHE A 197 -18.60 11.04 6.41
C PHE A 197 -17.70 9.96 6.92
N SER A 198 -17.76 8.80 6.28
CA SER A 198 -16.85 7.67 6.54
C SER A 198 -15.67 7.72 5.55
N ILE A 199 -14.48 7.96 6.07
CA ILE A 199 -13.24 8.07 5.29
C ILE A 199 -12.42 6.80 5.51
N PRO A 200 -12.10 6.01 4.46
CA PRO A 200 -11.23 4.85 4.59
C PRO A 200 -9.82 5.30 5.00
N PHE A 201 -9.17 4.46 5.80
CA PHE A 201 -7.76 4.63 6.12
C PHE A 201 -6.89 4.03 5.02
N ASP A 202 -5.72 4.62 4.78
CA ASP A 202 -4.67 4.04 3.95
C ASP A 202 -3.81 3.07 4.75
N PHE A 203 -3.58 1.87 4.24
CA PHE A 203 -2.73 0.86 4.86
C PHE A 203 -1.25 1.23 4.73
N LEU A 204 -0.56 1.40 5.86
CA LEU A 204 0.87 1.73 5.92
C LEU A 204 1.76 0.49 5.96
N GLY A 205 1.26 -0.60 6.55
CA GLY A 205 2.05 -1.83 6.69
C GLY A 205 1.77 -2.61 7.96
N VAL A 206 2.60 -3.63 8.17
CA VAL A 206 2.55 -4.53 9.32
C VAL A 206 3.89 -4.49 10.08
N THR A 207 3.81 -4.48 11.40
CA THR A 207 4.99 -4.56 12.26
C THR A 207 5.44 -6.01 12.46
N ASP A 208 6.65 -6.20 12.98
CA ASP A 208 7.20 -7.52 13.35
C ASP A 208 6.34 -8.25 14.40
N GLY A 209 5.60 -7.51 15.22
CA GLY A 209 4.63 -8.02 16.16
C GLY A 209 3.25 -8.32 15.55
N GLY A 210 3.09 -8.19 14.24
CA GLY A 210 1.86 -8.47 13.52
C GLY A 210 0.79 -7.36 13.60
N TRP A 211 1.07 -6.21 14.21
CA TRP A 211 0.12 -5.10 14.25
C TRP A 211 0.03 -4.41 12.90
N PHE A 212 -1.19 -4.17 12.45
CA PHE A 212 -1.49 -3.45 11.22
C PHE A 212 -1.62 -1.95 11.49
N PHE A 213 -0.98 -1.15 10.67
CA PHE A 213 -0.97 0.30 10.79
C PHE A 213 -1.65 0.93 9.59
N PHE A 214 -2.51 1.88 9.89
CA PHE A 214 -3.27 2.64 8.91
C PHE A 214 -3.16 4.12 9.20
N SER A 215 -3.27 4.96 8.19
CA SER A 215 -3.26 6.42 8.33
C SER A 215 -4.39 7.07 7.57
N VAL A 216 -4.83 8.21 8.09
CA VAL A 216 -5.70 9.14 7.36
C VAL A 216 -5.21 10.56 7.61
N PRO A 217 -5.10 11.41 6.57
CA PRO A 217 -4.78 12.82 6.76
C PRO A 217 -5.92 13.53 7.50
N THR A 218 -5.55 14.46 8.37
CA THR A 218 -6.48 15.32 9.10
C THR A 218 -6.03 16.78 8.99
N GLU A 219 -6.83 17.72 9.39
CA GLU A 219 -6.46 19.15 9.39
C GLU A 219 -5.19 19.46 10.21
N LYS A 220 -4.87 18.65 11.23
CA LYS A 220 -3.74 18.84 12.15
C LYS A 220 -2.58 17.89 11.96
N GLY A 221 -2.56 17.10 10.87
CA GLY A 221 -1.54 16.11 10.58
C GLY A 221 -2.13 14.77 10.18
N TYR A 222 -1.82 13.69 10.87
CA TYR A 222 -2.32 12.35 10.58
C TYR A 222 -2.98 11.72 11.80
N LEU A 223 -4.05 10.98 11.57
CA LEU A 223 -4.57 10.03 12.54
C LEU A 223 -4.06 8.63 12.14
N ILE A 224 -3.36 7.99 13.06
CA ILE A 224 -2.89 6.60 12.90
C ILE A 224 -3.84 5.68 13.63
N GLN A 225 -4.31 4.65 12.95
CA GLN A 225 -5.06 3.53 13.51
C GLN A 225 -4.17 2.30 13.52
N MET A 226 -4.03 1.66 14.68
CA MET A 226 -3.26 0.44 14.88
C MET A 226 -4.22 -0.68 15.25
N VAL A 227 -4.24 -1.75 14.46
CA VAL A 227 -5.16 -2.88 14.63
C VAL A 227 -4.35 -4.12 14.98
N GLN A 228 -4.76 -4.80 16.06
CA GLN A 228 -4.15 -6.07 16.45
C GLN A 228 -4.46 -7.16 15.42
N PRO A 229 -3.60 -8.19 15.25
CA PRO A 229 -3.83 -9.27 14.28
C PRO A 229 -5.19 -9.97 14.40
N SER A 230 -5.73 -10.09 15.63
CA SER A 230 -7.06 -10.66 15.88
C SER A 230 -8.23 -9.70 15.58
N GLY A 231 -7.95 -8.43 15.28
CA GLY A 231 -8.97 -7.38 15.13
C GLY A 231 -9.62 -6.90 16.44
N GLN A 232 -9.34 -7.53 17.57
CA GLN A 232 -10.04 -7.27 18.84
C GLN A 232 -9.64 -5.93 19.49
N LYS A 233 -8.42 -5.47 19.24
CA LYS A 233 -7.92 -4.20 19.79
C LYS A 233 -7.57 -3.23 18.68
N ILE A 234 -8.11 -2.02 18.80
CA ILE A 234 -7.85 -0.91 17.90
C ILE A 234 -7.37 0.26 18.76
N LEU A 235 -6.21 0.79 18.40
CA LEU A 235 -5.63 1.97 19.03
C LEU A 235 -5.58 3.09 18.01
N LYS A 236 -5.83 4.33 18.45
CA LYS A 236 -5.74 5.51 17.59
C LYS A 236 -4.77 6.52 18.20
N ARG A 237 -3.97 7.16 17.35
CA ARG A 237 -3.03 8.21 17.75
C ARG A 237 -2.95 9.30 16.70
N SER A 238 -3.14 10.55 17.14
CA SER A 238 -2.89 11.71 16.29
C SER A 238 -1.39 12.02 16.24
N LEU A 239 -0.88 12.22 15.05
CA LEU A 239 0.48 12.68 14.79
C LEU A 239 0.42 14.12 14.27
N PRO A 240 0.66 15.11 15.12
CA PRO A 240 0.60 16.50 14.70
C PRO A 240 1.74 16.81 13.73
N VAL A 241 1.41 17.57 12.69
CA VAL A 241 2.35 18.07 11.69
C VAL A 241 2.19 19.57 11.64
N GLU A 242 3.31 20.31 11.78
CA GLU A 242 3.29 21.75 11.58
C GLU A 242 3.02 22.07 10.12
N HIS A 243 1.90 22.76 9.88
CA HIS A 243 1.47 23.16 8.56
C HIS A 243 2.39 24.27 8.02
N GLY A 244 3.34 23.87 7.16
CA GLY A 244 3.99 24.76 6.20
C GLY A 244 3.56 24.33 4.79
N GLU A 245 3.99 25.04 3.75
CA GLU A 245 3.81 24.59 2.37
C GLU A 245 4.55 23.26 2.15
N ILE A 246 3.85 22.13 2.32
CA ILE A 246 4.37 20.80 2.02
C ILE A 246 4.10 20.55 0.55
N LEU A 247 5.15 20.42 -0.25
CA LEU A 247 5.09 20.12 -1.67
C LEU A 247 4.96 18.62 -1.94
N TYR A 248 5.56 17.81 -1.05
CA TYR A 248 5.50 16.36 -1.15
C TYR A 248 5.67 15.77 0.26
N TYR A 249 5.00 14.66 0.51
CA TYR A 249 5.19 13.86 1.72
C TYR A 249 5.18 12.37 1.40
N SER A 250 5.87 11.60 2.24
CA SER A 250 5.84 10.14 2.23
C SER A 250 5.89 9.64 3.65
N LEU A 251 5.02 8.72 4.00
CA LEU A 251 5.01 8.02 5.28
C LEU A 251 5.63 6.63 5.10
N GLY A 252 6.43 6.21 6.07
CA GLY A 252 7.00 4.87 6.14
C GLY A 252 6.81 4.27 7.52
N LEU A 253 6.56 2.97 7.57
CA LEU A 253 6.46 2.18 8.80
C LEU A 253 7.65 1.21 8.87
N SER A 254 8.36 1.20 9.99
CA SER A 254 9.40 0.20 10.27
C SER A 254 8.81 -1.03 10.98
N GLY A 255 9.49 -2.17 10.89
CA GLY A 255 9.07 -3.41 11.53
C GLY A 255 8.90 -3.31 13.05
N ASN A 256 9.62 -2.41 13.71
CA ASN A 256 9.50 -2.15 15.15
C ASN A 256 8.42 -1.10 15.50
N GLY A 257 7.61 -0.64 14.53
CA GLY A 257 6.51 0.29 14.78
C GLY A 257 6.91 1.75 14.87
N ILE A 258 8.06 2.16 14.33
CA ILE A 258 8.39 3.58 14.17
C ILE A 258 7.79 4.06 12.86
N ILE A 259 7.01 5.14 12.93
CA ILE A 259 6.53 5.85 11.76
C ILE A 259 7.53 6.95 11.44
N SER A 260 7.98 7.01 10.19
CA SER A 260 8.78 8.09 9.65
C SER A 260 8.02 8.85 8.59
N ALA A 261 8.20 10.16 8.53
CA ALA A 261 7.67 11.00 7.47
C ALA A 261 8.78 11.82 6.83
N LEU A 262 8.83 11.81 5.51
CA LEU A 262 9.62 12.74 4.73
C LEU A 262 8.69 13.87 4.26
N TYR A 263 9.01 15.10 4.60
CA TYR A 263 8.34 16.29 4.10
C TYR A 263 9.30 17.09 3.22
N ILE A 264 8.88 17.38 2.00
CA ILE A 264 9.58 18.29 1.12
C ILE A 264 8.84 19.61 1.10
N LYS A 265 9.50 20.66 1.56
CA LYS A 265 9.04 22.05 1.56
C LYS A 265 9.85 22.83 0.52
N LYS A 266 9.44 24.04 0.21
CA LYS A 266 10.07 24.89 -0.80
C LYS A 266 11.59 25.05 -0.64
N GLU A 267 12.07 25.15 0.61
CA GLU A 267 13.48 25.45 0.92
C GLU A 267 14.21 24.33 1.65
N LYS A 268 13.50 23.28 2.12
CA LYS A 268 14.09 22.19 2.92
C LYS A 268 13.34 20.90 2.79
N ALA A 269 14.05 19.80 3.05
CA ALA A 269 13.47 18.49 3.33
C ALA A 269 13.62 18.20 4.83
N GLU A 270 12.57 17.66 5.43
CA GLU A 270 12.53 17.30 6.86
C GLU A 270 12.14 15.82 7.00
N ILE A 271 12.82 15.11 7.89
CA ILE A 271 12.45 13.77 8.31
C ILE A 271 12.00 13.85 9.77
N VAL A 272 10.78 13.38 10.03
CA VAL A 272 10.19 13.33 11.37
C VAL A 272 9.92 11.88 11.73
N TRP A 273 10.14 11.50 12.99
CA TRP A 273 9.87 10.16 13.50
C TRP A 273 8.92 10.20 14.69
N TRP A 274 7.98 9.26 14.70
CA TRP A 274 7.09 9.04 15.83
C TRP A 274 7.27 7.60 16.34
N ARG A 275 7.58 7.50 17.61
CA ARG A 275 7.69 6.22 18.29
C ARG A 275 6.30 5.75 18.71
N THR A 276 5.77 4.76 18.00
CA THR A 276 4.49 4.11 18.33
C THR A 276 4.69 2.73 18.97
N ASP A 277 5.93 2.22 18.95
CA ASP A 277 6.37 0.96 19.55
C ASP A 277 6.01 0.84 21.03
N SER A 278 6.16 1.91 21.82
CA SER A 278 5.81 1.92 23.24
C SER A 278 4.32 1.74 23.52
N LEU A 279 3.45 2.17 22.60
CA LEU A 279 2.00 1.95 22.70
C LEU A 279 1.66 0.48 22.47
N VAL A 280 2.22 -0.11 21.42
CA VAL A 280 1.99 -1.50 21.05
C VAL A 280 2.58 -2.45 22.11
N SER A 281 3.80 -2.18 22.59
CA SER A 281 4.46 -3.02 23.60
C SER A 281 3.76 -3.01 24.97
N SER A 282 3.09 -1.91 25.34
CA SER A 282 2.32 -1.85 26.61
C SER A 282 1.08 -2.77 26.60
N PHE A 283 0.67 -3.28 25.44
CA PHE A 283 -0.47 -4.21 25.29
C PHE A 283 -0.05 -5.65 24.96
N MET A 284 1.25 -5.92 24.85
CA MET A 284 1.80 -7.26 24.66
C MET A 284 2.08 -7.99 25.98
N ASN A 285 2.02 -7.28 27.09
CA ASN A 285 2.08 -7.80 28.46
C ASN A 285 0.63 -7.89 29.02
#